data_52acb1b8404a8b52c91ecfe5b17a0b5b
#
_entry.id   52acb1b8404a8b52c91ecfe5b17a0b5b
#
_cell.length_a   1.000
_cell.length_b   1.000
_cell.length_c   1.000
_cell.angle_alpha   90.00
_cell.angle_beta   90.00
_cell.angle_gamma   90.00
#
_symmetry.space_group_name_H-M   'P 1'
#
loop_
_entity.id
_entity.type
_entity.pdbx_description
1 polymer ?
#
loop_
_entity_poly.entity_id
_entity_poly.type
_entity_poly.pdbx_seq_one_letter_code
_entity_poly.pdbx_strand_id
1 'polypeptide(L)'
;MDQISQSGWDLRETTTFPMVLHGMNQFAHMMMGLRPDLAPAESAEQIHAILGQGRAAVWLPARDPDVVRHREQKGVSCDSLSASLARRLPADCLFLVKKHALESGPVSSEWLARKLMVDEAFPKMLSEIPCTTWVGSVADHRTIRQMLYSRVVSGTPVIAGPGADKGTPEG
;
A
#
# COMPACT_ATOMS: atom_id res chain seq x y z
N MET A 1 -10.27 6.72 -4.04
CA MET A 1 -11.62 6.22 -3.66
C MET A 1 -12.57 7.32 -3.21
N ASP A 2 -12.06 8.39 -2.65
CA ASP A 2 -12.88 9.51 -2.14
C ASP A 2 -13.77 10.20 -3.17
N GLN A 3 -13.41 10.17 -4.46
CA GLN A 3 -14.24 10.79 -5.50
C GLN A 3 -15.56 10.05 -5.77
N ILE A 4 -15.61 8.73 -5.58
CA ILE A 4 -16.85 7.96 -5.79
C ILE A 4 -17.79 8.18 -4.61
N SER A 5 -17.27 8.23 -3.38
CA SER A 5 -18.05 8.55 -2.17
C SER A 5 -18.58 9.99 -2.19
N GLN A 6 -17.83 10.95 -2.75
CA GLN A 6 -18.23 12.35 -2.89
C GLN A 6 -19.27 12.57 -4.01
N SER A 7 -19.41 11.63 -4.94
CA SER A 7 -20.40 11.75 -6.04
C SER A 7 -21.85 11.44 -5.66
N GLY A 8 -22.11 11.07 -4.39
CA GLY A 8 -23.46 10.71 -3.90
C GLY A 8 -23.95 9.36 -4.40
N TRP A 9 -23.08 8.53 -4.97
CA TRP A 9 -23.44 7.18 -5.39
C TRP A 9 -23.18 6.21 -4.23
N ASP A 10 -24.24 5.68 -3.64
CA ASP A 10 -24.19 4.65 -2.61
C ASP A 10 -23.97 3.27 -3.26
N LEU A 11 -22.73 3.01 -3.66
CA LEU A 11 -22.32 1.73 -4.25
C LEU A 11 -22.03 0.70 -3.15
N ARG A 12 -22.60 -0.50 -3.29
CA ARG A 12 -22.29 -1.62 -2.41
C ARG A 12 -20.80 -2.00 -2.53
N GLU A 13 -20.19 -2.45 -1.45
CA GLU A 13 -18.78 -2.89 -1.40
C GLU A 13 -18.47 -4.01 -2.40
N THR A 14 -19.43 -4.89 -2.65
CA THR A 14 -19.35 -5.92 -3.71
C THR A 14 -19.12 -5.32 -5.10
N THR A 15 -19.40 -4.03 -5.30
CA THR A 15 -19.15 -3.29 -6.54
C THR A 15 -17.87 -2.48 -6.44
N THR A 16 -17.65 -1.79 -5.32
CA THR A 16 -16.49 -0.89 -5.15
C THR A 16 -15.18 -1.65 -5.07
N PHE A 17 -15.13 -2.79 -4.39
CA PHE A 17 -13.91 -3.57 -4.25
C PHE A 17 -13.34 -4.07 -5.60
N PRO A 18 -14.13 -4.72 -6.49
CA PRO A 18 -13.65 -5.04 -7.84
C PRO A 18 -13.18 -3.80 -8.63
N MET A 19 -13.87 -2.65 -8.49
CA MET A 19 -13.46 -1.41 -9.17
C MET A 19 -12.07 -0.95 -8.71
N VAL A 20 -11.78 -1.03 -7.41
CA VAL A 20 -10.44 -0.73 -6.86
C VAL A 20 -9.39 -1.65 -7.47
N LEU A 21 -9.64 -2.97 -7.47
CA LEU A 21 -8.70 -3.95 -8.03
C LEU A 21 -8.43 -3.70 -9.53
N HIS A 22 -9.46 -3.41 -10.30
CA HIS A 22 -9.29 -3.09 -11.72
C HIS A 22 -8.54 -1.77 -11.93
N GLY A 23 -8.78 -0.76 -11.09
CA GLY A 23 -8.02 0.50 -11.10
C GLY A 23 -6.53 0.25 -10.82
N MET A 24 -6.21 -0.59 -9.83
CA MET A 24 -4.82 -0.98 -9.55
C MET A 24 -4.18 -1.70 -10.75
N ASN A 25 -4.89 -2.62 -11.39
CA ASN A 25 -4.38 -3.31 -12.59
C ASN A 25 -4.14 -2.34 -13.75
N GLN A 26 -5.05 -1.38 -13.98
CA GLN A 26 -4.84 -0.34 -15.00
C GLN A 26 -3.58 0.48 -14.75
N PHE A 27 -3.36 0.88 -13.50
CA PHE A 27 -2.15 1.60 -13.10
C PHE A 27 -0.89 0.75 -13.29
N ALA A 28 -0.95 -0.53 -12.93
CA ALA A 28 0.14 -1.48 -13.14
C ALA A 28 0.49 -1.62 -14.64
N HIS A 29 -0.49 -1.72 -15.53
CA HIS A 29 -0.27 -1.75 -16.97
C HIS A 29 0.36 -0.46 -17.50
N MET A 30 -0.07 0.70 -16.98
CA MET A 30 0.56 1.98 -17.32
C MET A 30 2.04 2.00 -16.89
N MET A 31 2.36 1.55 -15.68
CA MET A 31 3.75 1.48 -15.19
C MET A 31 4.62 0.57 -16.09
N MET A 32 4.12 -0.58 -16.47
CA MET A 32 4.84 -1.50 -17.37
C MET A 32 5.03 -0.90 -18.77
N GLY A 33 4.08 -0.11 -19.26
CA GLY A 33 4.22 0.64 -20.52
C GLY A 33 5.33 1.71 -20.47
N LEU A 34 5.53 2.34 -19.30
CA LEU A 34 6.59 3.32 -19.07
C LEU A 34 7.95 2.67 -18.75
N ARG A 35 7.94 1.47 -18.19
CA ARG A 35 9.13 0.73 -17.72
C ARG A 35 9.03 -0.74 -18.16
N PRO A 36 9.51 -1.06 -19.37
CA PRO A 36 9.42 -2.42 -19.95
C PRO A 36 10.23 -3.49 -19.19
N ASP A 37 11.12 -3.09 -18.29
CA ASP A 37 11.88 -3.97 -17.40
C ASP A 37 11.04 -4.52 -16.23
N LEU A 38 9.86 -3.95 -15.96
CA LEU A 38 8.93 -4.45 -14.95
C LEU A 38 8.18 -5.68 -15.46
N ALA A 39 8.02 -6.68 -14.60
CA ALA A 39 7.34 -7.92 -14.92
C ALA A 39 5.99 -8.02 -14.21
N PRO A 40 4.88 -8.37 -14.90
CA PRO A 40 3.59 -8.59 -14.26
C PRO A 40 3.60 -9.83 -13.40
N ALA A 41 2.91 -9.77 -12.25
CA ALA A 41 2.71 -10.89 -11.36
C ALA A 41 1.28 -10.92 -10.80
N GLU A 42 0.65 -12.07 -10.80
CA GLU A 42 -0.74 -12.28 -10.39
C GLU A 42 -0.84 -13.04 -9.06
N SER A 43 0.29 -13.42 -8.45
CA SER A 43 0.35 -14.07 -7.14
C SER A 43 1.69 -13.82 -6.45
N ALA A 44 1.75 -14.13 -5.14
CA ALA A 44 2.97 -14.03 -4.36
C ALA A 44 4.08 -14.93 -4.89
N GLU A 45 3.74 -16.14 -5.38
CA GLU A 45 4.68 -17.11 -5.97
C GLU A 45 5.31 -16.54 -7.25
N GLN A 46 4.51 -15.92 -8.11
CA GLN A 46 5.02 -15.27 -9.32
C GLN A 46 5.93 -14.10 -8.99
N ILE A 47 5.56 -13.26 -7.99
CA ILE A 47 6.42 -12.19 -7.50
C ILE A 47 7.77 -12.78 -7.05
N HIS A 48 7.75 -13.80 -6.20
CA HIS A 48 8.95 -14.44 -5.70
C HIS A 48 9.84 -14.98 -6.82
N ALA A 49 9.26 -15.64 -7.82
CA ALA A 49 9.98 -16.15 -8.99
C ALA A 49 10.64 -15.03 -9.82
N ILE A 50 9.95 -13.89 -10.01
CA ILE A 50 10.47 -12.72 -10.73
C ILE A 50 11.62 -12.08 -9.96
N LEU A 51 11.46 -11.90 -8.65
CA LEU A 51 12.50 -11.35 -7.78
C LEU A 51 13.74 -12.25 -7.73
N GLY A 52 13.57 -13.57 -7.72
CA GLY A 52 14.66 -14.56 -7.81
C GLY A 52 15.49 -14.45 -9.09
N GLN A 53 14.94 -13.84 -10.16
CA GLN A 53 15.66 -13.52 -11.40
C GLN A 53 16.33 -12.14 -11.37
N GLY A 54 16.34 -11.44 -10.23
CA GLY A 54 16.88 -10.09 -10.09
C GLY A 54 16.03 -9.02 -10.80
N ARG A 55 14.76 -9.31 -11.10
CA ARG A 55 13.84 -8.38 -11.77
C ARG A 55 12.84 -7.76 -10.79
N ALA A 56 12.27 -6.62 -11.15
CA ALA A 56 11.19 -6.00 -10.41
C ALA A 56 9.83 -6.51 -10.90
N ALA A 57 8.95 -6.89 -9.95
CA ALA A 57 7.58 -7.31 -10.24
C ALA A 57 6.59 -6.17 -10.03
N VAL A 58 5.54 -6.14 -10.85
CA VAL A 58 4.35 -5.31 -10.65
C VAL A 58 3.16 -6.21 -10.39
N TRP A 59 2.55 -6.08 -9.24
CA TRP A 59 1.43 -6.90 -8.83
C TRP A 59 0.13 -6.50 -9.51
N LEU A 60 -0.62 -7.49 -9.97
CA LEU A 60 -1.94 -7.38 -10.58
C LEU A 60 -3.01 -7.99 -9.66
N PRO A 61 -3.46 -7.26 -8.62
CA PRO A 61 -4.29 -7.83 -7.56
C PRO A 61 -5.66 -8.33 -8.02
N ALA A 62 -6.21 -7.81 -9.12
CA ALA A 62 -7.50 -8.29 -9.64
C ALA A 62 -7.45 -9.73 -10.16
N ARG A 63 -6.25 -10.27 -10.37
CA ARG A 63 -6.02 -11.64 -10.82
C ARG A 63 -5.41 -12.54 -9.75
N ASP A 64 -5.07 -11.99 -8.59
CA ASP A 64 -4.53 -12.75 -7.46
C ASP A 64 -5.66 -13.59 -6.82
N PRO A 65 -5.56 -14.94 -6.82
CA PRO A 65 -6.61 -15.80 -6.28
C PRO A 65 -6.90 -15.55 -4.81
N ASP A 66 -5.88 -15.17 -4.03
CA ASP A 66 -6.04 -14.89 -2.60
C ASP A 66 -6.80 -13.59 -2.36
N VAL A 67 -6.59 -12.58 -3.19
CA VAL A 67 -7.36 -11.32 -3.13
C VAL A 67 -8.81 -11.54 -3.56
N VAL A 68 -9.00 -12.29 -4.64
CA VAL A 68 -10.34 -12.56 -5.18
C VAL A 68 -11.21 -13.35 -4.20
N ARG A 69 -10.64 -14.20 -3.35
CA ARG A 69 -11.37 -14.95 -2.31
C ARG A 69 -11.90 -14.06 -1.18
N HIS A 70 -11.30 -12.91 -0.95
CA HIS A 70 -11.62 -12.01 0.17
C HIS A 70 -12.49 -10.81 -0.24
N ARG A 71 -13.36 -10.98 -1.23
CA ARG A 71 -14.18 -9.91 -1.86
C ARG A 71 -15.12 -9.14 -0.93
N GLU A 72 -15.35 -9.61 0.29
CA GLU A 72 -16.35 -9.06 1.21
C GLU A 72 -15.74 -8.30 2.40
N GLN A 73 -14.44 -8.00 2.38
CA GLN A 73 -13.82 -7.26 3.47
C GLN A 73 -14.10 -5.77 3.35
N LYS A 74 -14.81 -5.24 4.36
CA LYS A 74 -15.11 -3.80 4.47
C LYS A 74 -13.85 -2.97 4.66
N GLY A 75 -13.84 -1.78 4.04
CA GLY A 75 -12.79 -0.80 4.25
C GLY A 75 -11.42 -1.20 3.70
N VAL A 76 -11.35 -2.20 2.81
CA VAL A 76 -10.10 -2.66 2.18
C VAL A 76 -9.85 -1.89 0.89
N SER A 77 -8.65 -1.33 0.76
CA SER A 77 -8.17 -0.75 -0.50
C SER A 77 -6.69 -1.05 -0.74
N CYS A 78 -6.00 -0.22 -1.48
CA CYS A 78 -4.62 -0.48 -1.90
C CYS A 78 -3.63 -0.64 -0.74
N ASP A 79 -3.82 0.07 0.38
CA ASP A 79 -2.90 0.02 1.51
C ASP A 79 -3.00 -1.32 2.25
N SER A 80 -4.22 -1.73 2.60
CA SER A 80 -4.49 -3.04 3.21
C SER A 80 -4.07 -4.19 2.31
N LEU A 81 -4.34 -4.09 1.00
CA LEU A 81 -3.91 -5.11 0.05
C LEU A 81 -2.39 -5.20 -0.02
N SER A 82 -1.67 -4.07 0.02
CA SER A 82 -0.20 -4.06 0.05
C SER A 82 0.34 -4.70 1.34
N ALA A 83 -0.28 -4.44 2.50
CA ALA A 83 0.07 -5.10 3.75
C ALA A 83 -0.20 -6.62 3.69
N SER A 84 -1.34 -7.03 3.14
CA SER A 84 -1.67 -8.45 2.93
C SER A 84 -0.67 -9.14 2.00
N LEU A 85 -0.21 -8.46 0.95
CA LEU A 85 0.84 -8.99 0.08
C LEU A 85 2.17 -9.11 0.83
N ALA A 86 2.58 -8.08 1.58
CA ALA A 86 3.82 -8.09 2.36
C ALA A 86 3.89 -9.25 3.37
N ARG A 87 2.73 -9.66 3.93
CA ARG A 87 2.64 -10.85 4.80
C ARG A 87 2.96 -12.15 4.06
N ARG A 88 2.63 -12.24 2.77
CA ARG A 88 2.82 -13.44 1.94
C ARG A 88 4.20 -13.52 1.28
N LEU A 89 4.96 -12.43 1.35
CA LEU A 89 6.30 -12.31 0.79
C LEU A 89 7.36 -12.25 1.89
N PRO A 90 8.60 -12.70 1.63
CA PRO A 90 9.75 -12.44 2.50
C PRO A 90 10.20 -10.98 2.35
N ALA A 91 9.30 -10.04 2.69
CA ALA A 91 9.55 -8.61 2.53
C ALA A 91 10.40 -8.08 3.68
N ASP A 92 11.43 -7.30 3.39
CA ASP A 92 12.23 -6.59 4.39
C ASP A 92 11.50 -5.34 4.90
N CYS A 93 10.69 -4.72 4.04
CA CYS A 93 10.01 -3.46 4.31
C CYS A 93 8.76 -3.30 3.46
N LEU A 94 7.70 -2.73 4.05
CA LEU A 94 6.57 -2.16 3.33
C LEU A 94 6.73 -0.64 3.29
N PHE A 95 6.82 -0.07 2.10
CA PHE A 95 6.95 1.37 1.93
C PHE A 95 5.74 1.94 1.18
N LEU A 96 4.97 2.79 1.85
CA LEU A 96 3.79 3.46 1.28
C LEU A 96 4.18 4.84 0.76
N VAL A 97 3.87 5.12 -0.50
CA VAL A 97 4.07 6.44 -1.10
C VAL A 97 2.76 7.23 -1.08
N LYS A 98 2.74 8.37 -0.41
CA LYS A 98 1.55 9.22 -0.26
C LYS A 98 1.76 10.58 -0.94
N LYS A 99 0.65 11.28 -1.23
CA LYS A 99 0.69 12.60 -1.89
C LYS A 99 1.37 13.65 -1.02
N HIS A 100 1.10 13.62 0.28
CA HIS A 100 1.60 14.61 1.23
C HIS A 100 2.68 14.00 2.12
N ALA A 101 3.68 14.81 2.46
CA ALA A 101 4.67 14.44 3.46
C ALA A 101 4.03 14.39 4.85
N LEU A 102 4.55 13.51 5.70
CA LEU A 102 4.24 13.48 7.12
C LEU A 102 5.31 14.25 7.89
N GLU A 103 4.92 14.75 9.05
CA GLU A 103 5.86 15.33 10.00
C GLU A 103 6.86 14.28 10.50
N SER A 104 8.01 14.74 10.97
CA SER A 104 9.08 13.86 11.44
C SER A 104 8.66 13.07 12.69
N GLY A 105 9.11 11.81 12.74
CA GLY A 105 8.92 10.88 13.85
C GLY A 105 7.85 9.83 13.58
N PRO A 106 7.82 8.73 14.39
CA PRO A 106 6.91 7.61 14.20
C PRO A 106 5.44 8.03 14.26
N VAL A 107 4.61 7.41 13.42
CA VAL A 107 3.15 7.60 13.42
C VAL A 107 2.43 6.27 13.63
N SER A 108 1.26 6.30 14.26
CA SER A 108 0.47 5.08 14.39
C SER A 108 -0.39 4.83 13.16
N SER A 109 -0.60 3.55 12.85
CA SER A 109 -1.48 3.13 11.76
C SER A 109 -2.92 3.59 11.97
N GLU A 110 -3.41 3.61 13.22
CA GLU A 110 -4.74 4.12 13.57
C GLU A 110 -4.86 5.62 13.33
N TRP A 111 -3.81 6.39 13.64
CA TRP A 111 -3.80 7.82 13.34
C TRP A 111 -3.87 8.05 11.82
N LEU A 112 -3.10 7.30 11.04
CA LEU A 112 -3.16 7.37 9.57
C LEU A 112 -4.56 7.04 9.04
N ALA A 113 -5.22 6.02 9.58
CA ALA A 113 -6.58 5.66 9.19
C ALA A 113 -7.60 6.76 9.58
N ARG A 114 -7.53 7.31 10.81
CA ARG A 114 -8.38 8.45 11.22
C ARG A 114 -8.19 9.69 10.34
N LYS A 115 -6.98 9.91 9.83
CA LYS A 115 -6.66 11.01 8.91
C LYS A 115 -6.96 10.67 7.45
N LEU A 116 -7.58 9.53 7.17
CA LEU A 116 -7.90 9.03 5.82
C LEU A 116 -6.67 8.95 4.89
N MET A 117 -5.49 8.80 5.48
CA MET A 117 -4.23 8.63 4.73
C MET A 117 -4.01 7.19 4.30
N VAL A 118 -4.59 6.25 5.02
CA VAL A 118 -4.67 4.82 4.68
C VAL A 118 -6.12 4.36 4.84
N ASP A 119 -6.45 3.20 4.28
CA ASP A 119 -7.80 2.65 4.44
C ASP A 119 -8.05 2.10 5.85
N GLU A 120 -9.35 1.93 6.18
CA GLU A 120 -9.81 1.54 7.51
C GLU A 120 -9.29 0.17 7.96
N ALA A 121 -9.10 -0.76 7.04
CA ALA A 121 -8.62 -2.10 7.35
C ALA A 121 -7.10 -2.18 7.53
N PHE A 122 -6.35 -1.15 7.09
CA PHE A 122 -4.88 -1.14 7.11
C PHE A 122 -4.27 -1.38 8.51
N PRO A 123 -4.74 -0.75 9.62
CA PRO A 123 -4.15 -0.98 10.94
C PRO A 123 -4.19 -2.46 11.37
N LYS A 124 -5.29 -3.13 11.09
CA LYS A 124 -5.43 -4.56 11.38
C LYS A 124 -4.47 -5.40 10.52
N MET A 125 -4.41 -5.13 9.23
CA MET A 125 -3.50 -5.85 8.32
C MET A 125 -2.03 -5.61 8.68
N LEU A 126 -1.69 -4.38 9.08
CA LEU A 126 -0.35 -4.02 9.51
C LEU A 126 0.13 -4.82 10.73
N SER A 127 -0.74 -5.09 11.69
CA SER A 127 -0.38 -5.85 12.89
C SER A 127 0.01 -7.31 12.60
N GLU A 128 -0.29 -7.80 11.40
CA GLU A 128 -0.04 -9.19 10.97
C GLU A 128 1.22 -9.34 10.10
N ILE A 129 1.88 -8.24 9.70
CA ILE A 129 3.05 -8.31 8.83
C ILE A 129 4.36 -8.38 9.63
N PRO A 130 5.33 -9.18 9.18
CA PRO A 130 6.59 -9.35 9.91
C PRO A 130 7.66 -8.29 9.63
N CYS A 131 7.43 -7.41 8.66
CA CYS A 131 8.40 -6.43 8.22
C CYS A 131 8.12 -5.01 8.75
N THR A 132 9.13 -4.14 8.68
CA THR A 132 8.95 -2.72 9.03
C THR A 132 8.11 -2.00 8.01
N THR A 133 7.33 -1.01 8.46
CA THR A 133 6.50 -0.20 7.56
C THR A 133 6.86 1.28 7.66
N TRP A 134 6.90 1.93 6.50
CA TRP A 134 7.29 3.31 6.35
C TRP A 134 6.36 4.05 5.39
N VAL A 135 6.22 5.35 5.59
CA VAL A 135 5.50 6.24 4.68
C VAL A 135 6.45 7.32 4.18
N GLY A 136 6.41 7.59 2.88
CA GLY A 136 7.10 8.70 2.24
C GLY A 136 6.18 9.49 1.31
N SER A 137 6.62 10.66 0.90
CA SER A 137 5.91 11.52 -0.03
C SER A 137 6.35 11.28 -1.48
N VAL A 138 5.45 11.48 -2.43
CA VAL A 138 5.81 11.54 -3.86
C VAL A 138 6.84 12.65 -4.15
N ALA A 139 6.90 13.70 -3.31
CA ALA A 139 7.90 14.75 -3.44
C ALA A 139 9.32 14.25 -3.13
N ASP A 140 9.46 13.15 -2.37
CA ASP A 140 10.73 12.60 -1.92
C ASP A 140 11.31 11.57 -2.92
N HIS A 141 10.95 11.66 -4.19
CA HIS A 141 11.34 10.68 -5.23
C HIS A 141 12.86 10.42 -5.31
N ARG A 142 13.69 11.44 -5.00
CA ARG A 142 15.16 11.29 -4.97
C ARG A 142 15.61 10.42 -3.81
N THR A 143 15.02 10.64 -2.63
CA THR A 143 15.27 9.84 -1.42
C THR A 143 14.80 8.40 -1.60
N ILE A 144 13.59 8.21 -2.16
CA ILE A 144 13.05 6.87 -2.49
C ILE A 144 13.99 6.13 -3.44
N ARG A 145 14.47 6.82 -4.49
CA ARG A 145 15.45 6.23 -5.39
C ARG A 145 16.73 5.81 -4.66
N GLN A 146 17.25 6.66 -3.79
CA GLN A 146 18.46 6.37 -3.02
C GLN A 146 18.27 5.16 -2.10
N MET A 147 17.11 5.01 -1.46
CA MET A 147 16.75 3.85 -0.63
C MET A 147 16.93 2.53 -1.38
N LEU A 148 16.46 2.47 -2.64
CA LEU A 148 16.55 1.26 -3.47
C LEU A 148 18.01 0.82 -3.73
N TYR A 149 18.96 1.76 -3.72
CA TYR A 149 20.38 1.46 -3.92
C TYR A 149 21.13 1.24 -2.61
N SER A 150 20.86 2.04 -1.58
CA SER A 150 21.62 2.01 -0.32
C SER A 150 21.10 0.98 0.68
N ARG A 151 19.89 0.44 0.48
CA ARG A 151 19.13 -0.39 1.42
C ARG A 151 18.85 0.30 2.78
N VAL A 152 19.02 1.61 2.85
CA VAL A 152 18.70 2.42 4.02
C VAL A 152 17.31 3.02 3.80
N VAL A 153 16.34 2.61 4.60
CA VAL A 153 14.97 3.14 4.51
C VAL A 153 14.93 4.54 5.11
N SER A 154 14.32 5.48 4.38
CA SER A 154 14.12 6.86 4.81
C SER A 154 12.66 7.24 4.60
N GLY A 155 12.05 7.82 5.61
CA GLY A 155 10.63 8.19 5.63
C GLY A 155 10.12 8.25 7.07
N THR A 156 8.83 8.29 7.22
CA THR A 156 8.15 8.24 8.52
C THR A 156 7.84 6.79 8.90
N PRO A 157 8.41 6.24 9.99
CA PRO A 157 8.10 4.89 10.43
C PRO A 157 6.64 4.79 10.88
N VAL A 158 5.98 3.69 10.52
CA VAL A 158 4.61 3.38 10.95
C VAL A 158 4.64 2.29 11.99
N ILE A 159 4.01 2.54 13.13
CA ILE A 159 3.86 1.56 14.22
C ILE A 159 2.43 1.03 14.26
N ALA A 160 2.29 -0.27 14.49
CA ALA A 160 1.00 -0.90 14.76
C ALA A 160 0.56 -0.53 16.19
N GLY A 161 -0.74 -0.27 16.35
CA GLY A 161 -1.32 0.06 17.65
C GLY A 161 -1.49 1.56 17.92
N PRO A 162 -2.19 1.92 19.00
CA PRO A 162 -2.42 3.32 19.37
C PRO A 162 -1.07 3.96 19.73
N GLY A 163 -0.51 4.70 18.77
CA GLY A 163 0.64 5.55 19.01
C GLY A 163 0.29 6.67 19.98
N ALA A 164 1.29 7.24 20.66
CA ALA A 164 1.11 8.46 21.41
C ALA A 164 0.44 9.50 20.49
N ASP A 165 -0.73 9.96 20.89
CA ASP A 165 -1.48 11.01 20.19
C ASP A 165 -0.58 12.24 20.14
N LYS A 166 -0.02 12.56 19.00
CA LYS A 166 0.67 13.83 18.81
C LYS A 166 -0.44 14.87 18.81
N GLY A 167 -0.68 15.44 19.99
CA GLY A 167 -1.68 16.47 20.22
C GLY A 167 -1.64 17.49 19.10
N THR A 168 -2.79 17.72 18.51
CA THR A 168 -3.03 18.85 17.61
C THR A 168 -2.65 20.11 18.38
N PRO A 169 -1.76 20.99 17.87
CA PRO A 169 -1.68 22.33 18.44
C PRO A 169 -3.04 22.97 18.17
N GLU A 170 -3.79 23.22 19.24
CA GLU A 170 -4.92 24.13 19.23
C GLU A 170 -4.38 25.53 18.88
N GLY A 171 -4.90 26.11 17.79
CA GLY A 171 -4.60 27.45 17.35
C GLY A 171 -5.47 27.83 16.17
#